data_3de5d0c43163971a5c769b138a826316
#
_entry.id   3de5d0c43163971a5c769b138a826316
#
_cell.length_a   1.000
_cell.length_b   1.000
_cell.length_c   1.000
_cell.angle_alpha   90.00
_cell.angle_beta   90.00
_cell.angle_gamma   90.00
#
_symmetry.space_group_name_H-M   'P 1'
#
loop_
_entity.id
_entity.type
_entity.pdbx_description
1 polymer ?
#
loop_
_entity_poly.entity_id
_entity_poly.type
_entity_poly.pdbx_seq_one_letter_code
_entity_poly.pdbx_strand_id
1 'polypeptide(L)'
;RDYYASRGLGDVYKRQAPRLNGARLPSDWEAQDYPPRAGREAHGPNWDTVADYRACLEAVRPATNLILFAGHNTLRKGVMGDAPRAATPDDIATMTRNLEQALDEGAWGMSTGLVYHPGVHSRPEEVLALATACARRGGFYATHMRSEGDHLLEAIDEVLALVRATGIRAQISHLKTSGRANWHKLPEALARIEAARAEGLRLHSDRYPYLSAGTDLDIVLPDWASAGGNAAILRNLEDPAARRRIIAALDA
;
A
#
# COMPACT_ATOMS: atom_id res chain seq x y z
N ARG A 1 11.17 -19.06 7.95
CA ARG A 1 10.83 -18.36 9.22
C ARG A 1 11.05 -16.84 9.11
N ASP A 2 11.88 -16.38 8.18
CA ASP A 2 12.25 -14.96 8.01
C ASP A 2 11.44 -14.25 6.91
N TYR A 3 10.46 -14.93 6.35
CA TYR A 3 9.60 -14.44 5.27
C TYR A 3 8.71 -13.25 5.70
N TYR A 4 8.49 -13.10 7.02
CA TYR A 4 7.67 -12.03 7.57
C TYR A 4 8.42 -10.72 7.81
N ALA A 5 9.73 -10.77 7.99
CA ALA A 5 10.54 -9.57 8.19
C ALA A 5 10.80 -8.79 6.88
N SER A 6 10.75 -9.47 5.73
CA SER A 6 11.01 -8.86 4.41
C SER A 6 9.75 -8.33 3.71
N ARG A 7 8.56 -8.71 4.19
CA ARG A 7 7.30 -8.09 3.78
C ARG A 7 7.18 -6.74 4.45
N GLY A 8 8.11 -5.88 4.14
CA GLY A 8 8.30 -4.55 4.69
C GLY A 8 7.07 -3.89 5.29
N LEU A 9 7.30 -2.94 6.10
CA LEU A 9 6.33 -2.04 6.72
C LEU A 9 5.02 -1.85 5.91
N GLY A 10 5.04 -1.92 4.58
CA GLY A 10 3.87 -1.78 3.73
C GLY A 10 2.83 -2.92 3.79
N ASP A 11 3.23 -4.18 3.94
CA ASP A 11 2.29 -5.31 3.94
C ASP A 11 1.65 -5.54 5.31
N VAL A 12 2.36 -5.26 6.38
CA VAL A 12 1.79 -5.26 7.73
C VAL A 12 0.68 -4.21 7.83
N TYR A 13 0.81 -3.09 7.15
CA TYR A 13 -0.16 -1.99 7.16
C TYR A 13 -1.41 -2.24 6.32
N LYS A 14 -1.34 -3.03 5.28
CA LYS A 14 -2.51 -3.42 4.48
C LYS A 14 -3.50 -4.28 5.28
N ARG A 15 -3.00 -5.01 6.27
CA ARG A 15 -3.77 -5.97 7.07
C ARG A 15 -4.32 -5.41 8.37
N GLN A 16 -3.87 -4.23 8.79
CA GLN A 16 -4.15 -3.64 10.09
C GLN A 16 -5.08 -2.45 10.02
N ALA A 17 -5.89 -2.42 8.98
CA ALA A 17 -6.78 -1.34 8.83
C ALA A 17 -7.92 -1.36 9.84
N PRO A 18 -8.07 -0.28 10.59
CA PRO A 18 -9.28 -0.06 11.34
C PRO A 18 -10.49 -0.08 10.41
N ARG A 19 -11.61 -0.61 10.88
CA ARG A 19 -12.91 -0.46 10.24
C ARG A 19 -13.35 0.99 10.36
N LEU A 20 -12.91 1.80 9.42
CA LEU A 20 -13.37 3.18 9.39
C LEU A 20 -14.83 3.20 8.94
N ASN A 21 -15.71 3.79 9.76
CA ASN A 21 -17.15 3.97 9.53
C ASN A 21 -18.02 2.71 9.62
N GLY A 22 -17.68 1.71 10.44
CA GLY A 22 -18.54 0.55 10.67
C GLY A 22 -18.72 -0.38 9.47
N ALA A 23 -17.99 -0.17 8.39
CA ALA A 23 -17.94 -1.09 7.27
C ALA A 23 -17.14 -2.34 7.68
N ARG A 24 -17.81 -3.49 7.78
CA ARG A 24 -17.13 -4.77 7.91
C ARG A 24 -16.26 -4.99 6.68
N LEU A 25 -14.97 -5.21 6.88
CA LEU A 25 -14.16 -5.86 5.85
C LEU A 25 -14.78 -7.25 5.59
N PRO A 26 -14.84 -7.69 4.32
CA PRO A 26 -15.37 -9.00 4.01
C PRO A 26 -14.66 -10.08 4.83
N SER A 27 -15.42 -10.99 5.41
CA SER A 27 -14.93 -12.08 6.26
C SER A 27 -13.95 -13.05 5.57
N ASP A 28 -13.96 -13.07 4.24
CA ASP A 28 -13.06 -13.83 3.39
C ASP A 28 -11.61 -13.34 3.45
N TRP A 29 -11.39 -12.07 3.75
CA TRP A 29 -10.05 -11.50 3.93
C TRP A 29 -9.36 -12.01 5.21
N GLU A 30 -10.15 -12.28 6.24
CA GLU A 30 -9.71 -12.79 7.54
C GLU A 30 -9.33 -14.28 7.48
N ALA A 31 -10.02 -15.05 6.64
CA ALA A 31 -9.84 -16.50 6.55
C ALA A 31 -8.66 -16.92 5.65
N GLN A 32 -8.33 -16.14 4.64
CA GLN A 32 -7.30 -16.49 3.65
C GLN A 32 -5.87 -16.21 4.13
N ASP A 33 -5.69 -15.19 4.97
CA ASP A 33 -4.36 -14.72 5.36
C ASP A 33 -3.80 -15.37 6.63
N TYR A 34 -4.67 -15.89 7.48
CA TYR A 34 -4.28 -16.61 8.71
C TYR A 34 -5.15 -17.84 8.91
N PRO A 35 -4.78 -18.98 8.31
CA PRO A 35 -5.44 -20.22 8.66
C PRO A 35 -5.34 -20.42 10.18
N PRO A 36 -6.43 -20.75 10.88
CA PRO A 36 -6.40 -20.97 12.32
C PRO A 36 -5.34 -22.03 12.61
N ARG A 37 -4.32 -21.67 13.38
CA ARG A 37 -3.40 -22.68 13.92
C ARG A 37 -4.21 -23.55 14.87
N ALA A 38 -4.13 -24.86 14.71
CA ALA A 38 -4.80 -25.81 15.56
C ALA A 38 -4.64 -25.40 17.05
N GLY A 39 -5.76 -25.20 17.76
CA GLY A 39 -5.78 -24.80 19.17
C GLY A 39 -5.86 -23.30 19.46
N ARG A 40 -6.01 -22.42 18.48
CA ARG A 40 -6.37 -21.02 18.69
C ARG A 40 -7.72 -20.74 18.06
N GLU A 41 -8.65 -20.21 18.84
CA GLU A 41 -9.88 -19.65 18.30
C GLU A 41 -9.52 -18.54 17.29
N ALA A 42 -10.22 -18.53 16.17
CA ALA A 42 -10.10 -17.45 15.20
C ALA A 42 -10.69 -16.18 15.84
N HIS A 43 -9.87 -15.43 16.53
CA HIS A 43 -10.22 -14.05 16.89
C HIS A 43 -10.12 -13.24 15.63
N GLY A 44 -11.25 -12.99 14.98
CA GLY A 44 -11.33 -11.96 13.94
C GLY A 44 -10.84 -10.62 14.50
N PRO A 45 -10.43 -9.68 13.66
CA PRO A 45 -9.99 -8.37 14.11
C PRO A 45 -11.13 -7.70 14.89
N ASN A 46 -10.89 -7.43 16.15
CA ASN A 46 -11.84 -6.81 17.08
C ASN A 46 -11.49 -5.32 17.31
N TRP A 47 -10.90 -4.67 16.30
CA TRP A 47 -10.59 -3.25 16.31
C TRP A 47 -11.18 -2.55 15.09
N ASP A 48 -11.74 -1.37 15.31
CA ASP A 48 -12.29 -0.51 14.26
C ASP A 48 -11.46 0.78 14.08
N THR A 49 -10.56 1.07 15.02
CA THR A 49 -9.73 2.27 15.03
C THR A 49 -8.26 1.95 15.29
N VAL A 50 -7.38 2.91 15.06
CA VAL A 50 -5.96 2.80 15.43
C VAL A 50 -5.83 2.68 16.97
N ALA A 51 -6.66 3.39 17.72
CA ALA A 51 -6.68 3.31 19.18
C ALA A 51 -7.03 1.90 19.66
N ASP A 52 -8.05 1.25 19.08
CA ASP A 52 -8.43 -0.13 19.41
C ASP A 52 -7.30 -1.10 19.11
N TYR A 53 -6.67 -0.95 17.94
CA TYR A 53 -5.55 -1.80 17.55
C TYR A 53 -4.34 -1.62 18.49
N ARG A 54 -4.01 -0.39 18.87
CA ARG A 54 -2.99 -0.12 19.87
C ARG A 54 -3.29 -0.80 21.21
N ALA A 55 -4.53 -0.71 21.67
CA ALA A 55 -4.95 -1.39 22.91
C ALA A 55 -4.76 -2.92 22.82
N CYS A 56 -5.06 -3.53 21.67
CA CYS A 56 -4.77 -4.95 21.44
C CYS A 56 -3.26 -5.25 21.48
N LEU A 57 -2.43 -4.42 20.86
CA LEU A 57 -0.97 -4.58 20.90
C LEU A 57 -0.42 -4.43 22.32
N GLU A 58 -0.88 -3.46 23.08
CA GLU A 58 -0.49 -3.24 24.46
C GLU A 58 -0.84 -4.43 25.36
N ALA A 59 -2.01 -5.06 25.12
CA ALA A 59 -2.44 -6.26 25.83
C ALA A 59 -1.56 -7.49 25.52
N VAL A 60 -1.14 -7.64 24.25
CA VAL A 60 -0.28 -8.76 23.81
C VAL A 60 1.19 -8.56 24.23
N ARG A 61 1.62 -7.34 24.49
CA ARG A 61 2.99 -6.99 24.87
C ARG A 61 4.05 -7.58 23.91
N PRO A 62 4.07 -7.17 22.63
CA PRO A 62 5.05 -7.66 21.68
C PRO A 62 6.47 -7.36 22.16
N ALA A 63 7.42 -8.25 21.82
CA ALA A 63 8.82 -8.11 22.22
C ALA A 63 9.55 -6.96 21.49
N THR A 64 8.98 -6.43 20.42
CA THR A 64 9.54 -5.37 19.59
C THR A 64 8.70 -4.10 19.70
N ASN A 65 9.35 -2.95 19.51
CA ASN A 65 8.65 -1.69 19.33
C ASN A 65 7.93 -1.68 17.97
N LEU A 66 6.71 -1.15 17.96
CA LEU A 66 5.87 -1.07 16.75
C LEU A 66 5.52 0.39 16.46
N ILE A 67 5.54 0.73 15.19
CA ILE A 67 5.08 2.02 14.65
C ILE A 67 3.95 1.71 13.68
N LEU A 68 2.79 2.34 13.87
CA LEU A 68 1.61 2.14 13.05
C LEU A 68 1.50 3.20 11.97
N PHE A 69 1.07 2.79 10.79
CA PHE A 69 0.73 3.68 9.69
C PHE A 69 -0.72 3.46 9.26
N ALA A 70 -1.42 4.51 8.86
CA ALA A 70 -2.70 4.38 8.19
C ALA A 70 -2.47 3.99 6.73
N GLY A 71 -2.98 2.83 6.32
CA GLY A 71 -2.84 2.33 4.95
C GLY A 71 -3.82 2.98 3.98
N HIS A 72 -3.33 3.57 2.89
CA HIS A 72 -4.16 4.19 1.85
C HIS A 72 -5.20 3.22 1.26
N ASN A 73 -4.78 1.99 0.91
CA ASN A 73 -5.69 1.00 0.36
C ASN A 73 -6.84 0.67 1.32
N THR A 74 -6.58 0.75 2.62
CA THR A 74 -7.59 0.56 3.64
C THR A 74 -8.54 1.73 3.74
N LEU A 75 -8.01 2.95 3.78
CA LEU A 75 -8.83 4.16 3.75
C LEU A 75 -9.74 4.13 2.52
N ARG A 76 -9.17 3.76 1.38
CA ARG A 76 -9.89 3.65 0.12
C ARG A 76 -10.98 2.58 0.15
N LYS A 77 -10.67 1.37 0.65
CA LYS A 77 -11.66 0.31 0.83
C LYS A 77 -12.78 0.69 1.81
N GLY A 78 -12.43 1.37 2.88
CA GLY A 78 -13.42 1.84 3.88
C GLY A 78 -14.41 2.84 3.31
N VAL A 79 -14.02 3.63 2.31
CA VAL A 79 -14.88 4.68 1.71
C VAL A 79 -15.55 4.21 0.42
N MET A 80 -14.83 3.47 -0.42
CA MET A 80 -15.24 3.16 -1.79
C MET A 80 -15.42 1.67 -2.05
N GLY A 81 -15.10 0.79 -1.10
CA GLY A 81 -15.02 -0.65 -1.33
C GLY A 81 -13.94 -0.98 -2.37
N ASP A 82 -14.19 -1.98 -3.18
CA ASP A 82 -13.31 -2.42 -4.27
C ASP A 82 -13.63 -1.75 -5.62
N ALA A 83 -14.23 -0.54 -5.59
CA ALA A 83 -14.59 0.17 -6.81
C ALA A 83 -13.36 0.53 -7.66
N PRO A 84 -13.23 0.06 -8.91
CA PRO A 84 -12.08 0.31 -9.77
C PRO A 84 -12.21 1.67 -10.49
N ARG A 85 -12.35 2.73 -9.73
CA ARG A 85 -12.50 4.10 -10.23
C ARG A 85 -11.64 5.09 -9.48
N ALA A 86 -11.38 6.25 -10.05
CA ALA A 86 -10.82 7.38 -9.32
C ALA A 86 -11.76 7.82 -8.19
N ALA A 87 -11.21 8.32 -7.09
CA ALA A 87 -11.97 8.92 -6.01
C ALA A 87 -12.59 10.25 -6.44
N THR A 88 -13.81 10.49 -5.98
CA THR A 88 -14.45 11.81 -6.10
C THR A 88 -13.90 12.76 -5.03
N PRO A 89 -14.13 14.08 -5.13
CA PRO A 89 -13.76 15.01 -4.07
C PRO A 89 -14.33 14.63 -2.71
N ASP A 90 -15.57 14.12 -2.64
CA ASP A 90 -16.20 13.68 -1.40
C ASP A 90 -15.56 12.41 -0.83
N ASP A 91 -15.17 11.46 -1.69
CA ASP A 91 -14.41 10.29 -1.28
C ASP A 91 -13.07 10.71 -0.65
N ILE A 92 -12.34 11.63 -1.32
CA ILE A 92 -11.06 12.16 -0.85
C ILE A 92 -11.25 12.90 0.50
N ALA A 93 -12.27 13.72 0.62
CA ALA A 93 -12.56 14.42 1.87
C ALA A 93 -12.87 13.44 3.02
N THR A 94 -13.57 12.36 2.74
CA THR A 94 -13.87 11.32 3.73
C THR A 94 -12.62 10.52 4.12
N MET A 95 -11.82 10.08 3.15
CA MET A 95 -10.53 9.43 3.42
C MET A 95 -9.59 10.34 4.23
N THR A 96 -9.59 11.63 3.93
CA THR A 96 -8.78 12.62 4.66
C THR A 96 -9.20 12.70 6.12
N ARG A 97 -10.49 12.81 6.44
CA ARG A 97 -10.98 12.80 7.83
C ARG A 97 -10.59 11.51 8.56
N ASN A 98 -10.73 10.37 7.89
CA ASN A 98 -10.37 9.08 8.47
C ASN A 98 -8.86 8.96 8.75
N LEU A 99 -8.03 9.49 7.83
CA LEU A 99 -6.59 9.57 8.04
C LEU A 99 -6.25 10.48 9.23
N GLU A 100 -6.88 11.64 9.29
CA GLU A 100 -6.68 12.59 10.38
C GLU A 100 -7.03 11.98 11.74
N GLN A 101 -8.14 11.25 11.83
CA GLN A 101 -8.50 10.50 13.03
C GLN A 101 -7.43 9.45 13.37
N ALA A 102 -6.99 8.67 12.41
CA ALA A 102 -5.95 7.66 12.64
C ALA A 102 -4.64 8.27 13.17
N LEU A 103 -4.25 9.44 12.66
CA LEU A 103 -3.07 10.17 13.12
C LEU A 103 -3.28 10.70 14.56
N ASP A 104 -4.45 11.25 14.87
CA ASP A 104 -4.80 11.73 16.20
C ASP A 104 -4.84 10.58 17.23
N GLU A 105 -5.17 9.36 16.81
CA GLU A 105 -5.15 8.12 17.61
C GLU A 105 -3.75 7.50 17.72
N GLY A 106 -2.73 8.07 17.07
CA GLY A 106 -1.34 7.71 17.22
C GLY A 106 -0.74 6.91 16.06
N ALA A 107 -1.37 6.91 14.88
CA ALA A 107 -0.66 6.51 13.68
C ALA A 107 0.48 7.50 13.42
N TRP A 108 1.65 6.99 13.03
CA TRP A 108 2.84 7.80 12.82
C TRP A 108 2.87 8.47 11.45
N GLY A 109 2.01 8.03 10.56
CA GLY A 109 1.92 8.54 9.21
C GLY A 109 0.97 7.72 8.35
N MET A 110 1.12 7.86 7.05
CA MET A 110 0.38 7.10 6.05
C MET A 110 1.31 6.24 5.20
N SER A 111 0.78 5.12 4.70
CA SER A 111 1.49 4.28 3.73
C SER A 111 0.64 4.04 2.49
N THR A 112 1.29 3.85 1.35
CA THR A 112 0.62 3.49 0.09
C THR A 112 1.21 2.23 -0.51
N GLY A 113 0.40 1.54 -1.30
CA GLY A 113 0.81 0.46 -2.19
C GLY A 113 0.12 0.67 -3.52
N LEU A 114 0.69 1.55 -4.35
CA LEU A 114 0.03 2.08 -5.54
C LEU A 114 0.00 1.11 -6.74
N VAL A 115 0.75 0.01 -6.65
CA VAL A 115 0.70 -1.08 -7.63
C VAL A 115 -0.47 -2.03 -7.37
N TYR A 116 -1.03 -2.03 -6.15
CA TYR A 116 -2.05 -2.98 -5.75
C TYR A 116 -3.46 -2.40 -5.84
N HIS A 117 -4.44 -3.26 -6.10
CA HIS A 117 -5.85 -2.91 -5.98
C HIS A 117 -6.22 -2.63 -4.50
N PRO A 118 -7.04 -1.60 -4.20
CA PRO A 118 -7.61 -0.59 -5.08
C PRO A 118 -6.73 0.65 -5.31
N GLY A 119 -5.53 0.73 -4.73
CA GLY A 119 -4.62 1.88 -4.81
C GLY A 119 -4.16 2.21 -6.23
N VAL A 120 -4.06 1.19 -7.09
CA VAL A 120 -3.68 1.36 -8.51
C VAL A 120 -4.61 2.32 -9.26
N HIS A 121 -5.88 2.43 -8.84
CA HIS A 121 -6.87 3.33 -9.45
C HIS A 121 -6.83 4.76 -8.88
N SER A 122 -5.95 5.03 -7.90
CA SER A 122 -5.81 6.37 -7.34
C SER A 122 -5.10 7.31 -8.31
N ARG A 123 -5.59 8.54 -8.37
CA ARG A 123 -4.92 9.62 -9.09
C ARG A 123 -3.92 10.33 -8.18
N PRO A 124 -2.92 11.03 -8.74
CA PRO A 124 -1.95 11.78 -7.94
C PRO A 124 -2.58 12.78 -6.98
N GLU A 125 -3.70 13.41 -7.37
CA GLU A 125 -4.39 14.41 -6.55
C GLU A 125 -4.97 13.82 -5.26
N GLU A 126 -5.43 12.57 -5.31
CA GLU A 126 -5.92 11.82 -4.14
C GLU A 126 -4.80 11.60 -3.14
N VAL A 127 -3.67 11.06 -3.60
CA VAL A 127 -2.51 10.78 -2.74
C VAL A 127 -1.93 12.08 -2.19
N LEU A 128 -1.88 13.14 -3.01
CA LEU A 128 -1.41 14.47 -2.61
C LEU A 128 -2.28 15.07 -1.50
N ALA A 129 -3.60 14.97 -1.60
CA ALA A 129 -4.52 15.48 -0.59
C ALA A 129 -4.30 14.79 0.77
N LEU A 130 -4.20 13.47 0.77
CA LEU A 130 -3.93 12.69 1.97
C LEU A 130 -2.54 12.97 2.55
N ALA A 131 -1.51 13.04 1.71
CA ALA A 131 -0.15 13.37 2.15
C ALA A 131 -0.06 14.79 2.72
N THR A 132 -0.82 15.74 2.18
CA THR A 132 -0.93 17.10 2.72
C THR A 132 -1.52 17.10 4.12
N ALA A 133 -2.60 16.37 4.34
CA ALA A 133 -3.21 16.23 5.66
C ALA A 133 -2.25 15.56 6.66
N CYS A 134 -1.55 14.51 6.22
CA CYS A 134 -0.53 13.83 7.00
C CYS A 134 0.63 14.76 7.38
N ALA A 135 1.13 15.54 6.42
CA ALA A 135 2.23 16.49 6.63
C ALA A 135 1.89 17.57 7.66
N ARG A 136 0.65 18.11 7.61
CA ARG A 136 0.15 19.11 8.58
C ARG A 136 0.17 18.64 10.02
N ARG A 137 0.07 17.31 10.24
CA ARG A 137 0.17 16.68 11.56
C ARG A 137 1.58 16.18 11.88
N GLY A 138 2.58 16.55 11.08
CA GLY A 138 3.97 16.11 11.27
C GLY A 138 4.21 14.63 10.95
N GLY A 139 3.27 14.00 10.27
CA GLY A 139 3.31 12.58 9.92
C GLY A 139 4.39 12.23 8.90
N PHE A 140 4.48 10.96 8.60
CA PHE A 140 5.46 10.34 7.70
C PHE A 140 4.75 9.64 6.54
N TYR A 141 5.36 9.61 5.36
CA TYR A 141 4.84 8.92 4.19
C TYR A 141 5.76 7.77 3.78
N ALA A 142 5.25 6.55 3.74
CA ALA A 142 5.95 5.38 3.23
C ALA A 142 5.23 4.87 1.98
N THR A 143 5.96 4.50 0.93
CA THR A 143 5.32 4.06 -0.31
C THR A 143 5.96 2.83 -0.92
N HIS A 144 5.15 1.83 -1.23
CA HIS A 144 5.36 0.95 -2.36
C HIS A 144 4.88 1.72 -3.59
N MET A 145 5.80 2.13 -4.43
CA MET A 145 5.53 3.00 -5.57
C MET A 145 4.57 2.35 -6.58
N ARG A 146 4.07 3.15 -7.51
CA ARG A 146 3.15 2.73 -8.57
C ARG A 146 3.79 1.73 -9.53
N SER A 147 5.08 1.85 -9.76
CA SER A 147 5.86 0.91 -10.56
C SER A 147 7.28 0.77 -10.00
N GLU A 148 7.80 -0.44 -10.07
CA GLU A 148 9.20 -0.75 -9.76
C GLU A 148 9.91 -1.33 -11.00
N GLY A 149 9.22 -1.38 -12.13
CA GLY A 149 9.65 -1.93 -13.41
C GLY A 149 9.70 -0.87 -14.52
N ASP A 150 8.84 -1.01 -15.51
CA ASP A 150 8.89 -0.21 -16.75
C ASP A 150 8.67 1.29 -16.51
N HIS A 151 7.88 1.66 -15.51
CA HIS A 151 7.60 3.05 -15.12
C HIS A 151 8.25 3.43 -13.78
N LEU A 152 9.42 2.83 -13.45
CA LEU A 152 10.13 3.11 -12.19
C LEU A 152 10.48 4.60 -12.05
N LEU A 153 11.00 5.21 -13.09
CA LEU A 153 11.49 6.60 -13.03
C LEU A 153 10.34 7.58 -12.86
N GLU A 154 9.22 7.34 -13.54
CA GLU A 154 7.99 8.12 -13.40
C GLU A 154 7.38 7.95 -12.00
N ALA A 155 7.44 6.75 -11.45
CA ALA A 155 6.97 6.49 -10.09
C ALA A 155 7.83 7.19 -9.03
N ILE A 156 9.14 7.28 -9.24
CA ILE A 156 10.03 8.10 -8.39
C ILE A 156 9.66 9.58 -8.52
N ASP A 157 9.45 10.08 -9.73
CA ASP A 157 9.07 11.49 -9.95
C ASP A 157 7.73 11.83 -9.29
N GLU A 158 6.75 10.89 -9.28
CA GLU A 158 5.48 11.05 -8.55
C GLU A 158 5.74 11.28 -7.05
N VAL A 159 6.62 10.46 -6.44
CA VAL A 159 7.00 10.62 -5.03
C VAL A 159 7.71 11.94 -4.78
N LEU A 160 8.67 12.31 -5.64
CA LEU A 160 9.42 13.55 -5.50
C LEU A 160 8.51 14.78 -5.63
N ALA A 161 7.57 14.77 -6.57
CA ALA A 161 6.58 15.83 -6.73
C ALA A 161 5.72 15.99 -5.48
N LEU A 162 5.25 14.87 -4.90
CA LEU A 162 4.48 14.86 -3.67
C LEU A 162 5.28 15.43 -2.49
N VAL A 163 6.55 15.01 -2.33
CA VAL A 163 7.40 15.49 -1.24
C VAL A 163 7.71 16.97 -1.39
N ARG A 164 7.96 17.46 -2.61
CA ARG A 164 8.15 18.90 -2.87
C ARG A 164 6.91 19.72 -2.52
N ALA A 165 5.74 19.24 -2.92
CA ALA A 165 4.48 19.96 -2.70
C ALA A 165 4.08 20.02 -1.22
N THR A 166 4.41 19.00 -0.43
CA THR A 166 3.92 18.87 0.96
C THR A 166 4.98 19.12 2.03
N GLY A 167 6.25 19.01 1.70
CA GLY A 167 7.36 19.01 2.66
C GLY A 167 7.37 17.79 3.60
N ILE A 168 6.56 16.75 3.32
CA ILE A 168 6.47 15.56 4.15
C ILE A 168 7.78 14.78 4.17
N ARG A 169 8.10 14.15 5.30
CA ARG A 169 9.17 13.15 5.36
C ARG A 169 8.68 11.88 4.67
N ALA A 170 9.47 11.34 3.77
CA ALA A 170 9.04 10.20 2.98
C ALA A 170 10.09 9.09 2.91
N GLN A 171 9.60 7.88 2.65
CA GLN A 171 10.43 6.71 2.37
C GLN A 171 9.88 5.95 1.15
N ILE A 172 10.76 5.69 0.20
CA ILE A 172 10.52 4.71 -0.85
C ILE A 172 10.87 3.35 -0.27
N SER A 173 9.85 2.52 -0.04
CA SER A 173 10.04 1.18 0.50
C SER A 173 10.65 0.25 -0.53
N HIS A 174 11.59 -0.61 -0.09
CA HIS A 174 12.18 -1.71 -0.86
C HIS A 174 12.54 -1.33 -2.32
N LEU A 175 13.23 -0.20 -2.50
CA LEU A 175 13.66 0.30 -3.81
C LEU A 175 14.35 -0.79 -4.61
N LYS A 176 13.87 -1.06 -5.80
CA LYS A 176 14.42 -2.05 -6.72
C LYS A 176 14.11 -1.71 -8.18
N THR A 177 14.83 -2.33 -9.07
CA THR A 177 14.54 -2.38 -10.51
C THR A 177 13.98 -3.77 -10.83
N SER A 178 12.66 -3.90 -10.88
CA SER A 178 12.00 -5.17 -11.17
C SER A 178 12.14 -5.54 -12.64
N GLY A 179 12.54 -6.79 -12.89
CA GLY A 179 12.77 -7.30 -14.23
C GLY A 179 14.14 -6.89 -14.82
N ARG A 180 14.78 -7.85 -15.50
CA ARG A 180 16.12 -7.69 -16.06
C ARG A 180 16.20 -6.53 -17.07
N ALA A 181 15.14 -6.31 -17.83
CA ALA A 181 15.02 -5.21 -18.80
C ALA A 181 15.14 -3.83 -18.15
N ASN A 182 14.84 -3.70 -16.86
CA ASN A 182 14.84 -2.45 -16.13
C ASN A 182 16.13 -2.15 -15.34
N TRP A 183 17.07 -3.09 -15.27
CA TRP A 183 18.28 -2.93 -14.45
C TRP A 183 19.12 -1.71 -14.83
N HIS A 184 19.10 -1.33 -16.10
CA HIS A 184 19.82 -0.13 -16.61
C HIS A 184 19.31 1.18 -16.01
N LYS A 185 18.10 1.22 -15.43
CA LYS A 185 17.49 2.41 -14.82
C LYS A 185 18.03 2.73 -13.42
N LEU A 186 18.73 1.79 -12.77
CA LEU A 186 19.17 1.97 -11.37
C LEU A 186 20.05 3.22 -11.18
N PRO A 187 21.07 3.50 -12.00
CA PRO A 187 21.89 4.71 -11.82
C PRO A 187 21.07 6.00 -11.87
N GLU A 188 20.12 6.09 -12.80
CA GLU A 188 19.27 7.26 -12.94
C GLU A 188 18.27 7.38 -11.77
N ALA A 189 17.69 6.27 -11.32
CA ALA A 189 16.83 6.24 -10.16
C ALA A 189 17.52 6.78 -8.90
N LEU A 190 18.75 6.33 -8.65
CA LEU A 190 19.56 6.82 -7.52
C LEU A 190 19.92 8.29 -7.69
N ALA A 191 20.33 8.72 -8.89
CA ALA A 191 20.67 10.11 -9.16
C ALA A 191 19.50 11.07 -8.90
N ARG A 192 18.25 10.69 -9.26
CA ARG A 192 17.05 11.48 -8.96
C ARG A 192 16.82 11.63 -7.47
N ILE A 193 16.95 10.54 -6.72
CA ILE A 193 16.78 10.52 -5.25
C ILE A 193 17.87 11.37 -4.57
N GLU A 194 19.12 11.23 -5.00
CA GLU A 194 20.25 11.99 -4.46
C GLU A 194 20.13 13.50 -4.77
N ALA A 195 19.73 13.85 -5.98
CA ALA A 195 19.46 15.23 -6.35
C ALA A 195 18.35 15.86 -5.49
N ALA A 196 17.25 15.14 -5.29
CA ALA A 196 16.17 15.59 -4.42
C ALA A 196 16.62 15.78 -2.95
N ARG A 197 17.47 14.90 -2.45
CA ARG A 197 18.08 15.07 -1.12
C ARG A 197 19.01 16.27 -1.04
N ALA A 198 19.77 16.52 -2.09
CA ALA A 198 20.63 17.71 -2.18
C ALA A 198 19.80 19.02 -2.24
N GLU A 199 18.59 18.99 -2.79
CA GLU A 199 17.60 20.08 -2.70
C GLU A 199 17.07 20.30 -1.27
N GLY A 200 17.36 19.39 -0.33
CA GLY A 200 16.87 19.44 1.05
C GLY A 200 15.58 18.65 1.30
N LEU A 201 15.10 17.84 0.35
CA LEU A 201 13.94 16.98 0.56
C LEU A 201 14.27 15.87 1.56
N ARG A 202 13.36 15.63 2.49
CA ARG A 202 13.51 14.60 3.52
C ARG A 202 13.01 13.26 3.00
N LEU A 203 13.79 12.67 2.09
CA LEU A 203 13.48 11.40 1.42
C LEU A 203 14.55 10.35 1.75
N HIS A 204 14.09 9.16 2.07
CA HIS A 204 14.91 7.96 2.28
C HIS A 204 14.39 6.81 1.42
N SER A 205 15.20 5.78 1.28
CA SER A 205 14.79 4.49 0.72
C SER A 205 15.38 3.37 1.53
N ASP A 206 14.72 2.23 1.56
CA ASP A 206 15.24 0.99 2.09
C ASP A 206 15.34 -0.08 0.98
N ARG A 207 15.99 -1.18 1.32
CA ARG A 207 16.11 -2.34 0.46
C ARG A 207 16.34 -3.60 1.30
N TYR A 208 15.76 -4.70 0.88
CA TYR A 208 16.09 -6.03 1.44
C TYR A 208 17.32 -6.63 0.71
N PRO A 209 18.12 -7.49 1.39
CA PRO A 209 19.38 -8.03 0.85
C PRO A 209 19.16 -9.29 -0.01
N TYR A 210 18.00 -9.48 -0.62
CA TYR A 210 17.67 -10.66 -1.42
C TYR A 210 17.63 -10.35 -2.91
N LEU A 211 17.91 -11.35 -3.74
CA LEU A 211 17.88 -11.27 -5.20
C LEU A 211 16.48 -11.55 -5.78
N SER A 212 15.56 -12.01 -4.94
CA SER A 212 14.17 -12.29 -5.29
C SER A 212 13.22 -11.45 -4.47
N ALA A 213 12.06 -11.17 -5.02
CA ALA A 213 10.94 -10.51 -4.34
C ALA A 213 9.78 -11.49 -4.20
N GLY A 214 8.97 -11.32 -3.16
CA GLY A 214 7.72 -12.03 -2.97
C GLY A 214 6.55 -11.05 -2.94
N THR A 215 5.49 -11.36 -3.67
CA THR A 215 4.25 -10.58 -3.71
C THR A 215 3.06 -11.49 -4.02
N ASP A 216 1.86 -10.94 -4.03
CA ASP A 216 0.67 -11.68 -4.40
C ASP A 216 0.67 -11.95 -5.92
N LEU A 217 0.13 -13.08 -6.35
CA LEU A 217 0.21 -13.53 -7.74
C LEU A 217 -0.60 -12.63 -8.70
N ASP A 218 -1.59 -11.94 -8.20
CA ASP A 218 -2.45 -11.04 -8.97
C ASP A 218 -1.70 -9.84 -9.57
N ILE A 219 -0.52 -9.50 -9.04
CA ILE A 219 0.30 -8.40 -9.58
C ILE A 219 0.78 -8.64 -11.02
N VAL A 220 0.87 -9.91 -11.44
CA VAL A 220 1.26 -10.25 -12.80
C VAL A 220 0.11 -10.16 -13.79
N LEU A 221 -1.12 -10.05 -13.29
CA LEU A 221 -2.29 -9.92 -14.14
C LEU A 221 -2.40 -8.50 -14.71
N PRO A 222 -2.85 -8.35 -15.96
CA PRO A 222 -3.13 -7.02 -16.49
C PRO A 222 -4.24 -6.34 -15.67
N ASP A 223 -4.16 -5.02 -15.50
CA ASP A 223 -5.04 -4.22 -14.62
C ASP A 223 -6.53 -4.51 -14.83
N TRP A 224 -6.95 -4.69 -16.10
CA TRP A 224 -8.36 -4.99 -16.41
C TRP A 224 -8.82 -6.35 -15.85
N ALA A 225 -7.91 -7.31 -15.67
CA ALA A 225 -8.23 -8.64 -15.15
C ALA A 225 -8.36 -8.66 -13.63
N SER A 226 -7.66 -7.77 -12.93
CA SER A 226 -7.70 -7.63 -11.47
C SER A 226 -8.65 -6.52 -11.01
N ALA A 227 -9.16 -5.68 -11.92
CA ALA A 227 -10.12 -4.63 -11.61
C ALA A 227 -11.40 -5.21 -11.01
N GLY A 228 -11.71 -4.86 -9.76
CA GLY A 228 -12.84 -5.41 -9.01
C GLY A 228 -12.47 -6.53 -8.02
N GLY A 229 -11.17 -6.72 -7.76
CA GLY A 229 -10.65 -7.61 -6.72
C GLY A 229 -10.79 -9.11 -7.04
N ASN A 230 -10.60 -9.95 -6.03
CA ASN A 230 -10.51 -11.41 -6.17
C ASN A 230 -11.69 -12.04 -6.91
N ALA A 231 -12.91 -11.56 -6.67
CA ALA A 231 -14.09 -12.08 -7.37
C ALA A 231 -14.06 -11.81 -8.89
N ALA A 232 -13.51 -10.68 -9.31
CA ALA A 232 -13.31 -10.37 -10.72
C ALA A 232 -12.19 -11.22 -11.32
N ILE A 233 -11.08 -11.40 -10.61
CA ILE A 233 -9.99 -12.28 -11.02
C ILE A 233 -10.49 -13.69 -11.27
N LEU A 234 -11.22 -14.28 -10.33
CA LEU A 234 -11.76 -15.63 -10.49
C LEU A 234 -12.67 -15.73 -11.71
N ARG A 235 -13.62 -14.82 -11.89
CA ARG A 235 -14.48 -14.80 -13.08
C ARG A 235 -13.68 -14.69 -14.38
N ASN A 236 -12.68 -13.83 -14.43
CA ASN A 236 -11.83 -13.65 -15.61
C ASN A 236 -10.97 -14.89 -15.91
N LEU A 237 -10.54 -15.61 -14.88
CA LEU A 237 -9.79 -16.85 -15.02
C LEU A 237 -10.68 -18.04 -15.42
N GLU A 238 -11.95 -18.02 -15.08
CA GLU A 238 -12.95 -19.02 -15.50
C GLU A 238 -13.45 -18.78 -16.93
N ASP A 239 -13.52 -17.53 -17.39
CA ASP A 239 -13.94 -17.20 -18.76
C ASP A 239 -12.83 -17.53 -19.78
N PRO A 240 -13.07 -18.45 -20.73
CA PRO A 240 -12.06 -18.83 -21.73
C PRO A 240 -11.58 -17.68 -22.62
N ALA A 241 -12.42 -16.67 -22.88
CA ALA A 241 -12.06 -15.52 -23.70
C ALA A 241 -11.13 -14.57 -22.91
N ALA A 242 -11.47 -14.28 -21.65
CA ALA A 242 -10.62 -13.48 -20.76
C ALA A 242 -9.27 -14.16 -20.50
N ARG A 243 -9.26 -15.49 -20.26
CA ARG A 243 -8.00 -16.24 -20.09
C ARG A 243 -7.06 -16.12 -21.28
N ARG A 244 -7.56 -16.24 -22.51
CA ARG A 244 -6.72 -16.06 -23.72
C ARG A 244 -6.13 -14.66 -23.79
N ARG A 245 -6.89 -13.63 -23.41
CA ARG A 245 -6.41 -12.25 -23.36
C ARG A 245 -5.37 -12.05 -22.27
N ILE A 246 -5.53 -12.69 -21.09
CA ILE A 246 -4.56 -12.65 -20.00
C ILE A 246 -3.25 -13.30 -20.47
N ILE A 247 -3.31 -14.52 -21.04
CA ILE A 247 -2.12 -15.21 -21.55
C ILE A 247 -1.39 -14.34 -22.58
N ALA A 248 -2.10 -13.78 -23.54
CA ALA A 248 -1.48 -12.91 -24.55
C ALA A 248 -0.82 -11.65 -23.95
N ALA A 249 -1.35 -11.13 -22.84
CA ALA A 249 -0.76 -9.99 -22.14
C ALA A 249 0.47 -10.37 -21.29
N LEU A 250 0.56 -11.63 -20.83
CA LEU A 250 1.71 -12.14 -20.08
C LEU A 250 2.88 -12.54 -20.99
N ASP A 251 2.61 -12.85 -22.25
CA ASP A 251 3.59 -13.26 -23.26
C ASP A 251 4.20 -12.04 -24.00
N ALA A 252 3.66 -10.84 -23.81
CA ALA A 252 4.06 -9.62 -24.50
C ALA A 252 5.20 -8.88 -23.76
#